data_f071643cd346355ad41625b5b365dfbd
#
_entry.id   f071643cd346355ad41625b5b365dfbd
#
_cell.length_a   1.000
_cell.length_b   1.000
_cell.length_c   1.000
_cell.angle_alpha   90.00
_cell.angle_beta   90.00
_cell.angle_gamma   90.00
#
_symmetry.space_group_name_H-M   'P 1'
#
loop_
_entity.id
_entity.type
_entity.pdbx_description
1 polymer ?
#
loop_
_entity_poly.entity_id
_entity_poly.type
_entity_poly.pdbx_seq_one_letter_code
_entity_poly.pdbx_strand_id
1 'polypeptide(L)'
;MDSVRRLLVLGVILITCTGTLAKAQESSAPTAPVLAPEAMEAFLLKAKIVKLKDAGVGVTGSRRATLSDGQLTHDAHVQTVDVATPVFEAGRNTELNFKDTYRYNIAGYRVARLVGLDTVPMSVERNIDGKVAAITWWVDDVAMDEKARLKSKSQGSNPGRTSTQIQVMRVFDELIQNRDRNQGNILWTSDGTLWLIDHTRAFRLGKTLLKPEQLTRCDRGLLERLRAITPGSLALAVAGSLTKDEQVALLVRRDLIVKHYEDRIARLGEPVVVFAH
;
A
#
# COMPACT_ATOMS: atom_id res chain seq x y z
N MET A 1 15.87 97.39 -21.87
CA MET A 1 16.08 96.48 -22.88
C MET A 1 15.96 95.15 -22.12
N ASP A 2 14.74 94.87 -21.73
CA ASP A 2 14.43 94.03 -20.58
C ASP A 2 13.91 92.67 -21.05
N SER A 3 14.56 91.62 -20.66
CA SER A 3 14.12 90.24 -20.88
C SER A 3 13.26 89.73 -19.70
N VAL A 4 11.99 89.52 -19.94
CA VAL A 4 11.06 88.96 -18.99
C VAL A 4 11.20 87.41 -19.00
N ARG A 5 11.70 86.84 -17.93
CA ARG A 5 11.73 85.37 -17.69
C ARG A 5 10.36 84.91 -17.22
N ARG A 6 9.70 84.10 -17.98
CA ARG A 6 8.51 83.35 -17.58
C ARG A 6 8.91 82.05 -16.87
N LEU A 7 8.53 81.91 -15.61
CA LEU A 7 8.67 80.71 -14.79
C LEU A 7 7.54 79.76 -15.13
N LEU A 8 7.87 78.61 -15.68
CA LEU A 8 6.93 77.48 -15.85
C LEU A 8 6.98 76.61 -14.62
N VAL A 9 5.88 76.55 -13.86
CA VAL A 9 5.70 75.63 -12.73
C VAL A 9 5.14 74.33 -13.29
N LEU A 10 5.94 73.24 -13.31
CA LEU A 10 5.47 71.90 -13.65
C LEU A 10 4.89 71.29 -12.36
N GLY A 11 3.57 71.13 -12.34
CA GLY A 11 2.87 70.33 -11.33
C GLY A 11 3.08 68.85 -11.56
N VAL A 12 3.80 68.17 -10.69
CA VAL A 12 3.90 66.70 -10.70
C VAL A 12 2.70 66.13 -9.94
N ILE A 13 1.78 65.48 -10.69
CA ILE A 13 0.68 64.75 -10.12
C ILE A 13 1.21 63.34 -9.77
N LEU A 14 1.40 63.07 -8.47
CA LEU A 14 1.69 61.73 -7.96
C LEU A 14 0.37 60.90 -7.91
N ILE A 15 0.20 59.99 -8.86
CA ILE A 15 -0.86 59.00 -8.82
C ILE A 15 -0.36 57.85 -7.94
N THR A 16 -0.81 57.78 -6.70
CA THR A 16 -0.63 56.61 -5.83
C THR A 16 -1.60 55.51 -6.22
N CYS A 17 -1.11 54.52 -6.96
CA CYS A 17 -1.83 53.30 -7.25
C CYS A 17 -1.77 52.38 -6.01
N THR A 18 -2.78 52.41 -5.16
CA THR A 18 -2.98 51.41 -4.09
C THR A 18 -3.47 50.12 -4.71
N GLY A 19 -2.52 49.27 -5.14
CA GLY A 19 -2.81 47.92 -5.55
C GLY A 19 -3.21 47.06 -4.34
N THR A 20 -4.48 46.79 -4.17
CA THR A 20 -5.00 45.75 -3.29
C THR A 20 -4.52 44.40 -3.83
N LEU A 21 -3.51 43.79 -3.19
CA LEU A 21 -3.15 42.38 -3.39
C LEU A 21 -4.31 41.52 -2.89
N ALA A 22 -5.16 41.09 -3.81
CA ALA A 22 -6.10 40.02 -3.54
C ALA A 22 -5.29 38.74 -3.29
N LYS A 23 -5.22 38.32 -2.02
CA LYS A 23 -4.71 37.01 -1.63
C LYS A 23 -5.59 35.97 -2.28
N ALA A 24 -5.10 35.28 -3.31
CA ALA A 24 -5.73 34.10 -3.84
C ALA A 24 -5.84 33.08 -2.70
N GLN A 25 -7.06 32.86 -2.25
CA GLN A 25 -7.40 31.83 -1.28
C GLN A 25 -7.31 30.51 -2.08
N GLU A 26 -6.22 29.76 -1.88
CA GLU A 26 -6.11 28.39 -2.37
C GLU A 26 -7.29 27.61 -1.80
N SER A 27 -8.26 27.36 -2.66
CA SER A 27 -9.35 26.43 -2.40
C SER A 27 -8.72 25.03 -2.30
N SER A 28 -8.38 24.62 -1.09
CA SER A 28 -8.12 23.22 -0.81
C SER A 28 -9.39 22.45 -1.16
N ALA A 29 -9.32 21.63 -2.22
CA ALA A 29 -10.39 20.68 -2.51
C ALA A 29 -10.71 19.91 -1.22
N PRO A 30 -11.99 19.66 -0.90
CA PRO A 30 -12.34 18.93 0.30
C PRO A 30 -11.70 17.55 0.21
N THR A 31 -10.77 17.26 1.11
CA THR A 31 -10.22 15.93 1.32
C THR A 31 -11.40 15.01 1.59
N ALA A 32 -11.64 14.03 0.76
CA ALA A 32 -12.72 13.07 0.98
C ALA A 32 -12.60 12.53 2.43
N PRO A 33 -13.71 12.41 3.17
CA PRO A 33 -13.65 11.97 4.55
C PRO A 33 -12.99 10.58 4.60
N VAL A 34 -11.94 10.45 5.41
CA VAL A 34 -11.31 9.15 5.67
C VAL A 34 -12.35 8.28 6.33
N LEU A 35 -12.86 7.28 5.61
CA LEU A 35 -13.84 6.34 6.16
C LEU A 35 -13.22 5.53 7.29
N ALA A 36 -13.98 5.33 8.37
CA ALA A 36 -13.63 4.34 9.37
C ALA A 36 -13.56 2.95 8.74
N PRO A 37 -12.68 2.05 9.21
CA PRO A 37 -12.51 0.71 8.62
C PRO A 37 -13.81 -0.07 8.47
N GLU A 38 -14.71 0.01 9.45
CA GLU A 38 -16.01 -0.67 9.43
C GLU A 38 -16.94 -0.11 8.34
N ALA A 39 -16.91 1.20 8.12
CA ALA A 39 -17.67 1.85 7.06
C ALA A 39 -17.10 1.49 5.66
N MET A 40 -15.77 1.44 5.53
CA MET A 40 -15.09 1.01 4.30
C MET A 40 -15.42 -0.45 3.97
N GLU A 41 -15.40 -1.35 4.96
CA GLU A 41 -15.78 -2.74 4.79
C GLU A 41 -17.25 -2.88 4.36
N ALA A 42 -18.15 -2.19 5.04
CA ALA A 42 -19.57 -2.18 4.71
C ALA A 42 -19.84 -1.67 3.28
N PHE A 43 -19.10 -0.63 2.87
CA PHE A 43 -19.17 -0.10 1.51
C PHE A 43 -18.71 -1.13 0.47
N LEU A 44 -17.55 -1.75 0.66
CA LEU A 44 -17.04 -2.79 -0.26
C LEU A 44 -18.02 -3.98 -0.36
N LEU A 45 -18.64 -4.37 0.74
CA LEU A 45 -19.56 -5.50 0.78
C LEU A 45 -20.92 -5.19 0.13
N LYS A 46 -21.44 -3.96 0.29
CA LYS A 46 -22.85 -3.64 0.02
C LYS A 46 -23.08 -2.65 -1.11
N ALA A 47 -22.13 -1.73 -1.38
CA ALA A 47 -22.32 -0.71 -2.39
C ALA A 47 -22.56 -1.31 -3.79
N LYS A 48 -23.45 -0.68 -4.55
CA LYS A 48 -23.82 -1.15 -5.89
C LYS A 48 -22.65 -0.97 -6.86
N ILE A 49 -22.35 -2.00 -7.66
CA ILE A 49 -21.42 -1.87 -8.78
C ILE A 49 -22.15 -1.12 -9.89
N VAL A 50 -21.74 0.13 -10.14
CA VAL A 50 -22.32 0.98 -11.19
C VAL A 50 -21.55 0.90 -12.51
N LYS A 51 -20.29 0.43 -12.44
CA LYS A 51 -19.43 0.22 -13.61
C LYS A 51 -18.43 -0.89 -13.33
N LEU A 52 -18.15 -1.71 -14.33
CA LEU A 52 -17.15 -2.75 -14.27
C LEU A 52 -16.38 -2.77 -15.59
N LYS A 53 -15.05 -2.70 -15.50
CA LYS A 53 -14.14 -2.69 -16.66
C LYS A 53 -12.99 -3.66 -16.40
N ASP A 54 -12.39 -4.20 -17.45
CA ASP A 54 -11.09 -4.86 -17.34
C ASP A 54 -10.05 -3.84 -16.85
N ALA A 55 -9.20 -4.25 -15.93
CA ALA A 55 -8.23 -3.33 -15.32
C ALA A 55 -7.12 -2.87 -16.30
N GLY A 56 -7.06 -3.48 -17.48
CA GLY A 56 -6.09 -3.15 -18.53
C GLY A 56 -4.64 -3.51 -18.20
N VAL A 57 -4.39 -3.99 -16.97
CA VAL A 57 -3.07 -4.39 -16.46
C VAL A 57 -3.23 -5.70 -15.71
N GLY A 58 -2.41 -6.69 -15.99
CA GLY A 58 -2.42 -8.00 -15.34
C GLY A 58 -2.91 -9.15 -16.22
N VAL A 59 -2.39 -10.35 -15.97
CA VAL A 59 -2.60 -11.56 -16.80
C VAL A 59 -3.81 -12.39 -16.31
N THR A 60 -4.40 -12.06 -15.14
CA THR A 60 -5.29 -12.96 -14.39
C THR A 60 -6.73 -12.44 -14.22
N GLY A 61 -7.28 -11.74 -15.22
CA GLY A 61 -8.70 -11.32 -15.18
C GLY A 61 -9.00 -10.27 -14.12
N SER A 62 -8.08 -9.39 -13.86
CA SER A 62 -8.20 -8.24 -12.96
C SER A 62 -9.18 -7.21 -13.50
N ARG A 63 -10.17 -6.77 -12.72
CA ARG A 63 -11.17 -5.79 -13.12
C ARG A 63 -11.20 -4.60 -12.17
N ARG A 64 -11.56 -3.43 -12.70
CA ARG A 64 -11.84 -2.22 -11.92
C ARG A 64 -13.34 -1.99 -11.87
N ALA A 65 -13.91 -1.98 -10.66
CA ALA A 65 -15.30 -1.67 -10.41
C ALA A 65 -15.43 -0.26 -9.85
N THR A 66 -16.43 0.49 -10.31
CA THR A 66 -16.88 1.71 -9.61
C THR A 66 -18.09 1.32 -8.77
N LEU A 67 -18.01 1.57 -7.47
CA LEU A 67 -19.04 1.28 -6.48
C LEU A 67 -19.75 2.56 -6.08
N SER A 68 -21.06 2.48 -5.76
CA SER A 68 -21.80 3.61 -5.17
C SER A 68 -22.89 3.13 -4.22
N ASP A 69 -23.03 3.79 -3.08
CA ASP A 69 -24.15 3.62 -2.14
C ASP A 69 -25.14 4.81 -2.17
N GLY A 70 -24.91 5.74 -3.11
CA GLY A 70 -25.70 6.97 -3.27
C GLY A 70 -25.12 8.17 -2.50
N GLN A 71 -24.25 7.96 -1.53
CA GLN A 71 -23.53 9.03 -0.80
C GLN A 71 -22.06 9.08 -1.22
N LEU A 72 -21.43 7.92 -1.30
CA LEU A 72 -20.06 7.75 -1.75
C LEU A 72 -20.04 7.02 -3.09
N THR A 73 -19.14 7.45 -3.96
CA THR A 73 -18.75 6.70 -5.17
C THR A 73 -17.24 6.50 -5.12
N HIS A 74 -16.79 5.25 -5.17
CA HIS A 74 -15.37 4.90 -5.09
C HIS A 74 -15.05 3.69 -5.94
N ASP A 75 -13.82 3.60 -6.43
CA ASP A 75 -13.37 2.47 -7.22
C ASP A 75 -12.84 1.33 -6.34
N ALA A 76 -12.93 0.12 -6.86
CA ALA A 76 -12.39 -1.06 -6.24
C ALA A 76 -11.76 -1.99 -7.29
N HIS A 77 -10.73 -2.71 -6.88
CA HIS A 77 -10.17 -3.80 -7.66
C HIS A 77 -10.97 -5.09 -7.41
N VAL A 78 -11.32 -5.80 -8.46
CA VAL A 78 -12.02 -7.09 -8.39
C VAL A 78 -11.12 -8.18 -8.94
N GLN A 79 -10.83 -9.20 -8.13
CA GLN A 79 -10.00 -10.34 -8.50
C GLN A 79 -10.73 -11.63 -8.24
N THR A 80 -10.82 -12.49 -9.27
CA THR A 80 -11.54 -13.77 -9.24
C THR A 80 -10.62 -14.98 -9.45
N VAL A 81 -9.32 -14.77 -9.63
CA VAL A 81 -8.36 -15.88 -9.82
C VAL A 81 -8.40 -16.82 -8.62
N ASP A 82 -8.50 -18.11 -8.88
CA ASP A 82 -8.43 -19.16 -7.85
C ASP A 82 -7.88 -20.44 -8.48
N VAL A 83 -6.58 -20.45 -8.70
CA VAL A 83 -5.82 -21.53 -9.33
C VAL A 83 -4.93 -22.20 -8.31
N ALA A 84 -5.00 -23.51 -8.23
CA ALA A 84 -4.09 -24.34 -7.45
C ALA A 84 -3.63 -25.52 -8.30
N THR A 85 -2.33 -25.76 -8.39
CA THR A 85 -1.77 -26.90 -9.08
C THR A 85 -0.57 -27.47 -8.31
N PRO A 86 -0.42 -28.80 -8.23
CA PRO A 86 0.71 -29.43 -7.57
C PRO A 86 2.06 -29.01 -8.19
N VAL A 87 2.07 -28.84 -9.51
CA VAL A 87 3.25 -28.44 -10.28
C VAL A 87 2.85 -27.34 -11.25
N PHE A 88 3.59 -26.26 -11.27
CA PHE A 88 3.45 -25.17 -12.23
C PHE A 88 4.77 -24.94 -12.95
N GLU A 89 4.74 -24.98 -14.27
CA GLU A 89 5.91 -24.75 -15.10
C GLU A 89 5.84 -23.36 -15.74
N ALA A 90 6.80 -22.51 -15.43
CA ALA A 90 6.97 -21.19 -16.02
C ALA A 90 8.33 -21.10 -16.70
N GLY A 91 8.39 -21.45 -17.99
CA GLY A 91 9.62 -21.50 -18.76
C GLY A 91 10.59 -22.54 -18.18
N ARG A 92 11.72 -22.09 -17.60
CA ARG A 92 12.72 -22.98 -16.98
C ARG A 92 12.50 -23.22 -15.48
N ASN A 93 11.50 -22.58 -14.89
CA ASN A 93 11.23 -22.68 -13.47
C ASN A 93 10.04 -23.58 -13.21
N THR A 94 10.21 -24.54 -12.30
CA THR A 94 9.13 -25.39 -11.78
C THR A 94 8.81 -24.94 -10.37
N GLU A 95 7.56 -24.66 -10.10
CA GLU A 95 7.06 -24.33 -8.78
C GLU A 95 6.13 -25.42 -8.27
N LEU A 96 6.46 -25.99 -7.11
CA LEU A 96 5.61 -27.01 -6.45
C LEU A 96 4.56 -26.32 -5.57
N ASN A 97 3.37 -26.90 -5.47
CA ASN A 97 2.22 -26.39 -4.71
C ASN A 97 1.91 -24.94 -5.09
N PHE A 98 1.89 -24.66 -6.39
CA PHE A 98 1.56 -23.33 -6.89
C PHE A 98 0.12 -22.97 -6.56
N LYS A 99 -0.06 -21.75 -6.07
CA LYS A 99 -1.37 -21.12 -5.91
C LYS A 99 -1.32 -19.68 -6.39
N ASP A 100 -2.38 -19.30 -7.09
CA ASP A 100 -2.69 -17.92 -7.48
C ASP A 100 -4.16 -17.71 -7.15
N THR A 101 -4.47 -17.07 -6.02
CA THR A 101 -5.83 -17.03 -5.48
C THR A 101 -6.20 -15.67 -4.92
N TYR A 102 -7.42 -15.22 -5.25
CA TYR A 102 -8.00 -13.98 -4.72
C TYR A 102 -8.04 -13.95 -3.19
N ARG A 103 -8.15 -15.12 -2.52
CA ARG A 103 -8.19 -15.23 -1.06
C ARG A 103 -6.94 -14.66 -0.40
N TYR A 104 -5.82 -14.69 -1.09
CA TYR A 104 -4.57 -14.14 -0.56
C TYR A 104 -4.52 -12.60 -0.53
N ASN A 105 -5.33 -11.90 -1.35
CA ASN A 105 -5.52 -10.46 -1.17
C ASN A 105 -6.23 -10.16 0.16
N ILE A 106 -7.25 -10.96 0.50
CA ILE A 106 -7.99 -10.84 1.76
C ILE A 106 -7.09 -11.19 2.94
N ALA A 107 -6.36 -12.31 2.83
CA ALA A 107 -5.40 -12.73 3.86
C ALA A 107 -4.28 -11.69 4.06
N GLY A 108 -3.76 -11.12 2.97
CA GLY A 108 -2.74 -10.06 2.99
C GLY A 108 -3.19 -8.84 3.77
N TYR A 109 -4.38 -8.32 3.49
CA TYR A 109 -4.97 -7.23 4.26
C TYR A 109 -5.12 -7.59 5.74
N ARG A 110 -5.70 -8.76 6.05
CA ARG A 110 -5.94 -9.17 7.45
C ARG A 110 -4.66 -9.38 8.24
N VAL A 111 -3.63 -9.98 7.63
CA VAL A 111 -2.30 -10.12 8.26
C VAL A 111 -1.63 -8.76 8.42
N ALA A 112 -1.74 -7.86 7.43
CA ALA A 112 -1.22 -6.51 7.55
C ALA A 112 -1.84 -5.79 8.75
N ARG A 113 -3.17 -5.85 8.92
CA ARG A 113 -3.85 -5.28 10.10
C ARG A 113 -3.37 -5.92 11.42
N LEU A 114 -3.19 -7.24 11.44
CA LEU A 114 -2.70 -7.96 12.63
C LEU A 114 -1.31 -7.48 13.06
N VAL A 115 -0.44 -7.14 12.11
CA VAL A 115 0.90 -6.60 12.38
C VAL A 115 0.97 -5.07 12.38
N GLY A 116 -0.19 -4.39 12.27
CA GLY A 116 -0.32 -2.93 12.35
C GLY A 116 0.19 -2.18 11.13
N LEU A 117 0.07 -2.78 9.96
CA LEU A 117 0.35 -2.11 8.68
C LEU A 117 -0.94 -1.60 8.05
N ASP A 118 -1.01 -0.30 7.81
CA ASP A 118 -2.15 0.38 7.19
C ASP A 118 -1.97 0.56 5.67
N THR A 119 -0.86 0.11 5.12
CA THR A 119 -0.45 0.31 3.73
C THR A 119 -0.73 -0.89 2.81
N VAL A 120 -1.61 -1.79 3.25
CA VAL A 120 -2.24 -2.82 2.41
C VAL A 120 -3.72 -2.48 2.32
N PRO A 121 -4.26 -2.24 1.11
CA PRO A 121 -5.64 -1.80 0.97
C PRO A 121 -6.63 -2.86 1.45
N MET A 122 -7.74 -2.40 2.05
CA MET A 122 -8.80 -3.28 2.53
C MET A 122 -9.31 -4.18 1.42
N SER A 123 -9.40 -5.47 1.71
CA SER A 123 -9.88 -6.49 0.80
C SER A 123 -10.87 -7.42 1.50
N VAL A 124 -12.03 -7.61 0.89
CA VAL A 124 -13.12 -8.45 1.42
C VAL A 124 -13.57 -9.45 0.37
N GLU A 125 -14.22 -10.53 0.82
CA GLU A 125 -14.83 -11.50 -0.08
C GLU A 125 -16.25 -11.06 -0.44
N ARG A 126 -16.60 -11.10 -1.74
CA ARG A 126 -17.93 -10.77 -2.22
C ARG A 126 -18.29 -11.60 -3.43
N ASN A 127 -19.57 -12.01 -3.53
CA ASN A 127 -20.11 -12.61 -4.75
C ASN A 127 -20.44 -11.48 -5.76
N ILE A 128 -19.88 -11.59 -6.96
CA ILE A 128 -20.09 -10.65 -8.07
C ILE A 128 -20.50 -11.47 -9.29
N ASP A 129 -21.72 -11.29 -9.76
CA ASP A 129 -22.27 -12.00 -10.93
C ASP A 129 -22.13 -13.53 -10.83
N GLY A 130 -22.39 -14.09 -9.63
CA GLY A 130 -22.31 -15.52 -9.37
C GLY A 130 -20.90 -16.07 -9.14
N LYS A 131 -19.85 -15.22 -9.20
CA LYS A 131 -18.47 -15.59 -8.90
C LYS A 131 -18.01 -14.97 -7.60
N VAL A 132 -17.38 -15.78 -6.76
CA VAL A 132 -16.73 -15.27 -5.54
C VAL A 132 -15.43 -14.56 -5.93
N ALA A 133 -15.21 -13.37 -5.37
CA ALA A 133 -14.09 -12.50 -5.68
C ALA A 133 -13.55 -11.83 -4.43
N ALA A 134 -12.28 -11.46 -4.45
CA ALA A 134 -11.79 -10.38 -3.61
C ALA A 134 -12.19 -9.05 -4.24
N ILE A 135 -12.82 -8.19 -3.43
CA ILE A 135 -13.02 -6.79 -3.77
C ILE A 135 -12.14 -5.95 -2.84
N THR A 136 -11.23 -5.19 -3.44
CA THR A 136 -10.17 -4.47 -2.74
C THR A 136 -10.31 -2.97 -2.99
N TRP A 137 -10.22 -2.17 -1.95
CA TRP A 137 -10.25 -0.72 -2.05
C TRP A 137 -9.19 -0.22 -3.02
N TRP A 138 -9.58 0.63 -3.97
CA TRP A 138 -8.64 1.21 -4.92
C TRP A 138 -7.80 2.27 -4.20
N VAL A 139 -6.49 2.22 -4.38
CA VAL A 139 -5.59 3.19 -3.76
C VAL A 139 -5.70 4.52 -4.49
N ASP A 140 -6.07 5.57 -3.76
CA ASP A 140 -6.19 6.93 -4.28
C ASP A 140 -4.85 7.65 -4.31
N ASP A 141 -4.80 8.76 -5.06
CA ASP A 141 -3.66 9.70 -5.11
C ASP A 141 -2.31 9.04 -5.47
N VAL A 142 -2.35 7.94 -6.21
CA VAL A 142 -1.15 7.26 -6.69
C VAL A 142 -0.39 8.17 -7.65
N ALA A 143 0.80 8.60 -7.24
CA ALA A 143 1.70 9.38 -8.07
C ALA A 143 2.49 8.51 -9.05
N MET A 144 2.96 7.34 -8.61
CA MET A 144 3.75 6.42 -9.42
C MET A 144 3.84 5.02 -8.80
N ASP A 145 4.21 4.03 -9.60
CA ASP A 145 4.67 2.74 -9.10
C ASP A 145 6.20 2.75 -8.84
N GLU A 146 6.71 1.68 -8.22
CA GLU A 146 8.14 1.54 -7.93
C GLU A 146 8.99 1.47 -9.20
N LYS A 147 8.46 0.93 -10.29
CA LYS A 147 9.16 0.87 -11.57
C LYS A 147 9.42 2.29 -12.12
N ALA A 148 8.41 3.14 -12.08
CA ALA A 148 8.54 4.54 -12.49
C ALA A 148 9.45 5.32 -11.55
N ARG A 149 9.35 5.08 -10.23
CA ARG A 149 10.23 5.71 -9.23
C ARG A 149 11.70 5.38 -9.47
N LEU A 150 12.03 4.12 -9.68
CA LEU A 150 13.40 3.69 -9.97
C LEU A 150 13.92 4.23 -11.30
N LYS A 151 13.06 4.25 -12.34
CA LYS A 151 13.41 4.81 -13.65
C LYS A 151 13.72 6.31 -13.57
N SER A 152 12.97 7.05 -12.79
CA SER A 152 13.19 8.49 -12.57
C SER A 152 14.32 8.79 -11.56
N LYS A 153 14.90 7.76 -10.93
CA LYS A 153 15.89 7.88 -9.83
C LYS A 153 15.38 8.73 -8.65
N SER A 154 14.07 8.79 -8.47
CA SER A 154 13.46 9.53 -7.36
C SER A 154 13.75 8.86 -6.03
N GLN A 155 14.23 9.64 -5.06
CA GLN A 155 14.39 9.19 -3.68
C GLN A 155 13.14 9.43 -2.83
N GLY A 156 12.06 9.96 -3.44
CA GLY A 156 10.87 10.42 -2.75
C GLY A 156 11.09 11.80 -2.09
N SER A 157 10.01 12.40 -1.61
CA SER A 157 10.04 13.69 -0.91
C SER A 157 10.79 13.63 0.44
N ASN A 158 10.84 12.44 1.05
CA ASN A 158 11.57 12.16 2.29
C ASN A 158 12.31 10.81 2.16
N PRO A 159 13.62 10.82 1.79
CA PRO A 159 14.39 9.59 1.60
C PRO A 159 14.47 8.68 2.83
N GLY A 160 14.49 9.27 4.03
CA GLY A 160 14.49 8.52 5.29
C GLY A 160 13.19 7.71 5.45
N ARG A 161 12.04 8.37 5.27
CA ARG A 161 10.71 7.71 5.30
C ARG A 161 10.58 6.66 4.20
N THR A 162 11.07 6.95 2.99
CA THR A 162 11.09 5.97 1.89
C THR A 162 11.86 4.72 2.28
N SER A 163 13.04 4.88 2.86
CA SER A 163 13.87 3.75 3.30
C SER A 163 13.20 2.92 4.39
N THR A 164 12.59 3.54 5.40
CA THR A 164 11.90 2.82 6.48
C THR A 164 10.68 2.05 5.97
N GLN A 165 9.88 2.62 5.08
CA GLN A 165 8.74 1.93 4.45
C GLN A 165 9.18 0.71 3.63
N ILE A 166 10.31 0.80 2.91
CA ILE A 166 10.89 -0.35 2.20
C ILE A 166 11.33 -1.45 3.17
N GLN A 167 11.91 -1.10 4.33
CA GLN A 167 12.24 -2.11 5.35
C GLN A 167 11.00 -2.81 5.90
N VAL A 168 9.94 -2.06 6.21
CA VAL A 168 8.65 -2.61 6.65
C VAL A 168 8.07 -3.56 5.59
N MET A 169 8.05 -3.14 4.31
CA MET A 169 7.61 -3.98 3.19
C MET A 169 8.38 -5.31 3.14
N ARG A 170 9.73 -5.28 3.27
CA ARG A 170 10.56 -6.49 3.24
C ARG A 170 10.21 -7.46 4.36
N VAL A 171 9.99 -6.96 5.57
CA VAL A 171 9.56 -7.79 6.70
C VAL A 171 8.20 -8.42 6.40
N PHE A 172 7.26 -7.64 5.87
CA PHE A 172 5.93 -8.13 5.53
C PHE A 172 5.97 -9.18 4.42
N ASP A 173 6.72 -8.94 3.34
CA ASP A 173 6.86 -9.90 2.23
C ASP A 173 7.53 -11.21 2.66
N GLU A 174 8.51 -11.17 3.58
CA GLU A 174 9.07 -12.38 4.20
C GLU A 174 8.05 -13.12 5.06
N LEU A 175 7.27 -12.39 5.89
CA LEU A 175 6.24 -12.98 6.74
C LEU A 175 5.21 -13.75 5.92
N ILE A 176 4.67 -13.13 4.87
CA ILE A 176 3.65 -13.74 4.00
C ILE A 176 4.26 -14.60 2.88
N GLN A 177 5.60 -14.66 2.77
CA GLN A 177 6.34 -15.31 1.70
C GLN A 177 5.83 -14.92 0.30
N ASN A 178 5.79 -13.62 0.03
CA ASN A 178 5.39 -13.08 -1.25
C ASN A 178 6.53 -13.22 -2.28
N ARG A 179 6.38 -14.14 -3.21
CA ARG A 179 7.37 -14.39 -4.28
C ARG A 179 7.18 -13.51 -5.51
N ASP A 180 6.06 -12.80 -5.60
CA ASP A 180 5.70 -11.98 -6.76
C ASP A 180 5.62 -10.48 -6.43
N ARG A 181 6.47 -9.99 -5.51
CA ARG A 181 6.60 -8.56 -5.25
C ARG A 181 7.35 -7.91 -6.42
N ASN A 182 6.66 -7.75 -7.54
CA ASN A 182 7.17 -6.97 -8.66
C ASN A 182 7.00 -5.46 -8.41
N GLN A 183 7.71 -4.65 -9.18
CA GLN A 183 7.74 -3.19 -8.99
C GLN A 183 6.40 -2.50 -9.29
N GLY A 184 5.51 -3.12 -10.09
CA GLY A 184 4.16 -2.62 -10.35
C GLY A 184 3.20 -2.84 -9.19
N ASN A 185 3.52 -3.73 -8.25
CA ASN A 185 2.73 -4.05 -7.06
C ASN A 185 3.13 -3.22 -5.82
N ILE A 186 3.95 -2.20 -6.02
CA ILE A 186 4.38 -1.21 -5.02
C ILE A 186 3.99 0.17 -5.55
N LEU A 187 3.04 0.81 -4.89
CA LEU A 187 2.53 2.11 -5.30
C LEU A 187 3.01 3.19 -4.33
N TRP A 188 3.28 4.38 -4.86
CA TRP A 188 3.64 5.56 -4.09
C TRP A 188 2.57 6.62 -4.31
N THR A 189 1.95 7.07 -3.23
CA THR A 189 1.01 8.19 -3.25
C THR A 189 1.73 9.53 -3.23
N SER A 190 1.02 10.61 -3.55
CA SER A 190 1.57 11.96 -3.64
C SER A 190 2.19 12.45 -2.32
N ASP A 191 1.67 11.98 -1.18
CA ASP A 191 2.23 12.25 0.15
C ASP A 191 3.46 11.41 0.50
N GLY A 192 3.91 10.53 -0.42
CA GLY A 192 5.06 9.65 -0.23
C GLY A 192 4.77 8.41 0.60
N THR A 193 3.52 8.00 0.74
CA THR A 193 3.15 6.73 1.39
C THR A 193 3.29 5.57 0.39
N LEU A 194 3.90 4.47 0.86
CA LEU A 194 4.06 3.24 0.10
C LEU A 194 2.86 2.33 0.34
N TRP A 195 2.21 1.87 -0.72
CA TRP A 195 1.12 0.90 -0.69
C TRP A 195 1.52 -0.41 -1.36
N LEU A 196 1.08 -1.52 -0.77
CA LEU A 196 1.36 -2.88 -1.25
C LEU A 196 0.07 -3.49 -1.79
N ILE A 197 0.07 -3.82 -3.07
CA ILE A 197 -1.08 -4.44 -3.73
C ILE A 197 -0.70 -5.82 -4.28
N ASP A 198 -1.71 -6.56 -4.71
CA ASP A 198 -1.59 -7.88 -5.36
C ASP A 198 -0.77 -8.90 -4.57
N HIS A 199 -1.45 -9.63 -3.70
CA HIS A 199 -0.88 -10.69 -2.88
C HIS A 199 -1.30 -12.09 -3.35
N THR A 200 -1.88 -12.24 -4.54
CA THR A 200 -2.51 -13.49 -5.01
C THR A 200 -1.55 -14.69 -5.03
N ARG A 201 -0.24 -14.45 -5.05
CA ARG A 201 0.83 -15.46 -5.04
C ARG A 201 1.65 -15.52 -3.76
N ALA A 202 1.15 -14.93 -2.68
CA ALA A 202 1.76 -14.99 -1.34
C ALA A 202 1.44 -16.32 -0.62
N PHE A 203 1.72 -16.39 0.67
CA PHE A 203 1.34 -17.47 1.62
C PHE A 203 1.77 -18.88 1.21
N ARG A 204 2.96 -18.99 0.62
CA ARG A 204 3.55 -20.29 0.29
C ARG A 204 3.83 -21.12 1.54
N LEU A 205 3.90 -22.46 1.38
CA LEU A 205 4.14 -23.42 2.46
C LEU A 205 5.60 -23.46 2.95
N GLY A 206 6.49 -22.70 2.34
CA GLY A 206 7.90 -22.60 2.73
C GLY A 206 8.03 -22.09 4.17
N LYS A 207 8.92 -22.76 4.94
CA LYS A 207 9.21 -22.48 6.35
C LYS A 207 10.58 -21.84 6.53
N THR A 208 11.11 -21.18 5.50
CA THR A 208 12.38 -20.45 5.51
C THR A 208 12.16 -19.03 5.05
N LEU A 209 13.06 -18.14 5.41
CA LEU A 209 13.09 -16.80 4.85
C LEU A 209 13.71 -16.83 3.45
N LEU A 210 13.21 -15.99 2.55
CA LEU A 210 13.68 -15.94 1.16
C LEU A 210 14.95 -15.09 1.04
N LYS A 211 14.99 -13.94 1.70
CA LYS A 211 16.07 -12.93 1.60
C LYS A 211 16.39 -12.33 2.96
N PRO A 212 16.80 -13.13 3.96
CA PRO A 212 17.07 -12.64 5.31
C PRO A 212 18.17 -11.56 5.36
N GLU A 213 19.08 -11.54 4.38
CA GLU A 213 20.12 -10.52 4.25
C GLU A 213 19.56 -9.11 4.00
N GLN A 214 18.33 -8.99 3.48
CA GLN A 214 17.64 -7.72 3.27
C GLN A 214 16.92 -7.20 4.51
N LEU A 215 16.76 -8.02 5.54
CA LEU A 215 16.15 -7.67 6.81
C LEU A 215 17.19 -6.96 7.72
N THR A 216 17.54 -5.74 7.36
CA THR A 216 18.62 -5.00 8.03
C THR A 216 18.14 -4.21 9.23
N ARG A 217 16.95 -3.62 9.16
CA ARG A 217 16.31 -2.83 10.22
C ARG A 217 14.83 -3.16 10.30
N CYS A 218 14.23 -2.99 11.49
CA CYS A 218 12.82 -3.22 11.73
C CYS A 218 12.16 -2.05 12.46
N ASP A 219 10.92 -1.77 12.12
CA ASP A 219 10.08 -0.91 12.95
C ASP A 219 9.80 -1.57 14.30
N ARG A 220 9.88 -0.78 15.38
CA ARG A 220 9.67 -1.26 16.75
C ARG A 220 8.28 -1.87 16.95
N GLY A 221 7.25 -1.13 16.55
CA GLY A 221 5.87 -1.58 16.70
C GLY A 221 5.57 -2.83 15.88
N LEU A 222 6.12 -2.93 14.66
CA LEU A 222 6.02 -4.14 13.84
C LEU A 222 6.67 -5.34 14.53
N LEU A 223 7.88 -5.19 15.09
CA LEU A 223 8.58 -6.27 15.77
C LEU A 223 7.81 -6.74 17.02
N GLU A 224 7.26 -5.81 17.79
CA GLU A 224 6.43 -6.11 18.96
C GLU A 224 5.15 -6.87 18.56
N ARG A 225 4.47 -6.44 17.52
CA ARG A 225 3.26 -7.12 17.01
C ARG A 225 3.58 -8.49 16.44
N LEU A 226 4.71 -8.67 15.75
CA LEU A 226 5.15 -10.00 15.31
C LEU A 226 5.31 -10.96 16.50
N ARG A 227 5.92 -10.53 17.60
CA ARG A 227 6.04 -11.32 18.83
C ARG A 227 4.68 -11.67 19.44
N ALA A 228 3.72 -10.78 19.34
CA ALA A 228 2.39 -10.94 19.94
C ALA A 228 1.45 -11.86 19.13
N ILE A 229 1.76 -12.22 17.88
CA ILE A 229 0.93 -13.14 17.10
C ILE A 229 0.90 -14.51 17.78
N THR A 230 -0.30 -14.99 18.06
CA THR A 230 -0.53 -16.38 18.52
C THR A 230 -1.21 -17.20 17.43
N PRO A 231 -1.17 -18.54 17.51
CA PRO A 231 -1.95 -19.38 16.61
C PRO A 231 -3.45 -19.03 16.60
N GLY A 232 -4.01 -18.68 17.77
CA GLY A 232 -5.42 -18.30 17.92
C GLY A 232 -5.73 -16.94 17.25
N SER A 233 -4.92 -15.91 17.51
CA SER A 233 -5.14 -14.59 16.89
C SER A 233 -4.98 -14.65 15.37
N LEU A 234 -4.01 -15.42 14.87
CA LEU A 234 -3.84 -15.61 13.43
C LEU A 234 -5.04 -16.35 12.83
N ALA A 235 -5.44 -17.49 13.42
CA ALA A 235 -6.56 -18.30 12.91
C ALA A 235 -7.87 -17.48 12.83
N LEU A 236 -8.13 -16.64 13.84
CA LEU A 236 -9.27 -15.73 13.84
C LEU A 236 -9.17 -14.69 12.72
N ALA A 237 -8.01 -14.04 12.59
CA ALA A 237 -7.81 -12.98 11.60
C ALA A 237 -7.97 -13.49 10.16
N VAL A 238 -7.43 -14.67 9.82
CA VAL A 238 -7.39 -15.19 8.44
C VAL A 238 -8.44 -16.28 8.18
N ALA A 239 -9.46 -16.37 9.02
CA ALA A 239 -10.54 -17.36 8.86
C ALA A 239 -11.12 -17.33 7.44
N GLY A 240 -11.22 -18.52 6.79
CA GLY A 240 -11.72 -18.67 5.42
C GLY A 240 -10.75 -18.26 4.31
N SER A 241 -9.62 -17.58 4.64
CA SER A 241 -8.67 -17.08 3.63
C SER A 241 -7.39 -17.91 3.55
N LEU A 242 -6.94 -18.53 4.66
CA LEU A 242 -5.75 -19.38 4.72
C LEU A 242 -6.08 -20.77 5.29
N THR A 243 -5.46 -21.78 4.72
CA THR A 243 -5.45 -23.14 5.26
C THR A 243 -4.64 -23.24 6.55
N LYS A 244 -4.80 -24.32 7.32
CA LYS A 244 -3.99 -24.56 8.54
C LYS A 244 -2.49 -24.66 8.23
N ASP A 245 -2.11 -25.31 7.13
CA ASP A 245 -0.70 -25.46 6.75
C ASP A 245 -0.05 -24.11 6.38
N GLU A 246 -0.79 -23.24 5.70
CA GLU A 246 -0.35 -21.87 5.39
C GLU A 246 -0.18 -21.03 6.66
N GLN A 247 -1.08 -21.19 7.63
CA GLN A 247 -0.97 -20.52 8.94
C GLN A 247 0.24 -21.03 9.73
N VAL A 248 0.48 -22.34 9.74
CA VAL A 248 1.66 -22.93 10.39
C VAL A 248 2.93 -22.43 9.74
N ALA A 249 3.00 -22.39 8.41
CA ALA A 249 4.17 -21.90 7.69
C ALA A 249 4.43 -20.40 7.99
N LEU A 250 3.38 -19.57 8.07
CA LEU A 250 3.48 -18.17 8.45
C LEU A 250 4.04 -18.00 9.87
N LEU A 251 3.55 -18.78 10.85
CA LEU A 251 4.04 -18.72 12.24
C LEU A 251 5.52 -19.11 12.34
N VAL A 252 5.96 -20.13 11.61
CA VAL A 252 7.39 -20.49 11.57
C VAL A 252 8.23 -19.34 10.99
N ARG A 253 7.78 -18.69 9.91
CA ARG A 253 8.49 -17.54 9.35
C ARG A 253 8.49 -16.35 10.32
N ARG A 254 7.37 -16.10 11.02
CA ARG A 254 7.29 -15.09 12.07
C ARG A 254 8.37 -15.32 13.13
N ASP A 255 8.54 -16.56 13.62
CA ASP A 255 9.56 -16.92 14.61
C ASP A 255 10.98 -16.71 14.09
N LEU A 256 11.22 -17.06 12.82
CA LEU A 256 12.50 -16.82 12.16
C LEU A 256 12.82 -15.33 11.99
N ILE A 257 11.84 -14.50 11.65
CA ILE A 257 11.99 -13.04 11.55
C ILE A 257 12.31 -12.44 12.92
N VAL A 258 11.56 -12.81 13.94
CA VAL A 258 11.78 -12.34 15.32
C VAL A 258 13.19 -12.72 15.79
N LYS A 259 13.56 -14.00 15.66
CA LYS A 259 14.91 -14.47 15.99
C LYS A 259 16.00 -13.74 15.23
N HIS A 260 15.81 -13.51 13.92
CA HIS A 260 16.79 -12.78 13.09
C HIS A 260 17.06 -11.38 13.66
N TYR A 261 16.02 -10.65 14.06
CA TYR A 261 16.19 -9.32 14.62
C TYR A 261 16.76 -9.35 16.04
N GLU A 262 16.39 -10.31 16.87
CA GLU A 262 16.98 -10.51 18.20
C GLU A 262 18.48 -10.80 18.13
N ASP A 263 18.90 -11.69 17.24
CA ASP A 263 20.32 -11.98 17.00
C ASP A 263 21.07 -10.72 16.49
N ARG A 264 20.43 -9.92 15.64
CA ARG A 264 21.02 -8.66 15.17
C ARG A 264 21.13 -7.60 16.28
N ILE A 265 20.10 -7.48 17.12
CA ILE A 265 20.07 -6.56 18.25
C ILE A 265 21.17 -6.94 19.25
N ALA A 266 21.30 -8.22 19.56
CA ALA A 266 22.36 -8.71 20.47
C ALA A 266 23.78 -8.41 19.96
N ARG A 267 23.98 -8.44 18.65
CA ARG A 267 25.29 -8.21 18.01
C ARG A 267 25.60 -6.74 17.79
N LEU A 268 24.63 -5.92 17.37
CA LEU A 268 24.83 -4.56 16.84
C LEU A 268 24.29 -3.47 17.77
N GLY A 269 23.49 -3.85 18.78
CA GLY A 269 22.72 -2.93 19.59
C GLY A 269 21.38 -2.53 18.96
N GLU A 270 20.40 -2.30 19.81
CA GLU A 270 19.04 -1.97 19.40
C GLU A 270 18.93 -0.70 18.55
N PRO A 271 19.64 0.42 18.84
CA PRO A 271 19.52 1.65 18.06
C PRO A 271 19.94 1.51 16.60
N VAL A 272 20.80 0.54 16.27
CA VAL A 272 21.25 0.25 14.91
C VAL A 272 20.20 -0.53 14.14
N VAL A 273 19.49 -1.43 14.81
CA VAL A 273 18.58 -2.42 14.21
C VAL A 273 17.13 -1.95 14.20
N VAL A 274 16.70 -1.25 15.24
CA VAL A 274 15.31 -0.86 15.44
C VAL A 274 15.14 0.64 15.20
N PHE A 275 14.05 1.02 14.52
CA PHE A 275 13.62 2.41 14.37
C PHE A 275 12.17 2.56 14.87
N ALA A 276 11.80 3.76 15.28
CA ALA A 276 10.43 4.15 15.54
C ALA A 276 9.84 4.82 14.28
N HIS A 277 8.61 4.49 13.98
CA HIS A 277 7.87 5.03 12.84
C HIS A 277 7.04 6.21 13.29
#